data_702fb9f580cb3cd2f31871317a35f92c
#
_entry.id   702fb9f580cb3cd2f31871317a35f92c
#
_cell.length_a   1.000
_cell.length_b   1.000
_cell.length_c   1.000
_cell.angle_alpha   90.00
_cell.angle_beta   90.00
_cell.angle_gamma   90.00
#
_symmetry.space_group_name_H-M   'P 1'
#
loop_
_entity.id
_entity.type
_entity.pdbx_description
1 polymer ?
#
loop_
_entity_poly.entity_id
_entity_poly.type
_entity_poly.pdbx_seq_one_letter_code
_entity_poly.pdbx_strand_id
1 'polypeptide(L)'
;MRAAGPSRTARGERGQASLELLGLLPLLVTVALAAAQLLAVGYSSVLAGNAAESGALALAGGGDPRASARHALPGWSRARARVSVSGGEVRVELRPPALVRALADRLEVSASARVEAP
;
A
#
# COMPACT_ATOMS: atom_id res chain seq x y z
N MET A 1 4.30 45.68 21.60
CA MET A 1 4.02 45.31 22.14
C MET A 1 4.04 44.96 22.72
N ARG A 2 4.28 44.90 22.76
CA ARG A 2 4.07 44.24 23.44
C ARG A 2 4.36 44.52 24.42
N ALA A 3 4.45 45.10 24.93
CA ALA A 3 4.80 45.38 26.00
C ALA A 3 4.41 44.89 27.02
N ALA A 4 4.78 45.02 27.83
CA ALA A 4 4.36 44.34 28.88
C ALA A 4 3.14 43.64 28.55
N GLY A 5 2.23 44.15 28.13
CA GLY A 5 1.07 43.50 27.62
C GLY A 5 1.41 42.52 26.55
N PRO A 6 2.29 42.86 25.66
CA PRO A 6 2.56 42.00 24.53
C PRO A 6 3.12 40.68 24.89
N SER A 7 3.96 40.62 25.87
CA SER A 7 4.57 39.41 26.26
C SER A 7 3.56 38.36 26.72
N ARG A 8 2.58 38.80 27.47
CA ARG A 8 1.54 37.93 27.95
C ARG A 8 0.66 37.42 26.80
N THR A 9 0.34 38.30 25.88
CA THR A 9 -0.47 37.97 24.71
C THR A 9 0.28 36.97 23.84
N ALA A 10 1.57 37.16 23.65
CA ALA A 10 2.38 36.27 22.87
C ALA A 10 2.40 34.87 23.47
N ARG A 11 2.47 34.77 24.77
CA ARG A 11 2.42 33.46 25.42
C ARG A 11 1.06 32.79 25.25
N GLY A 12 -0.01 33.53 25.33
CA GLY A 12 -1.33 33.02 25.12
C GLY A 12 -1.51 32.49 23.71
N GLU A 13 -1.02 33.23 22.74
CA GLU A 13 -1.10 32.84 21.36
C GLU A 13 -0.27 31.58 21.09
N ARG A 14 0.91 31.51 21.65
CA ARG A 14 1.75 30.32 21.51
C ARG A 14 1.10 29.11 22.18
N GLY A 15 0.52 29.32 23.34
CA GLY A 15 -0.17 28.25 24.05
C GLY A 15 -1.34 27.71 23.24
N GLN A 16 -2.12 28.61 22.64
CA GLN A 16 -3.23 28.21 21.79
C GLN A 16 -2.76 27.47 20.55
N ALA A 17 -1.73 28.00 19.90
CA ALA A 17 -1.18 27.37 18.72
C ALA A 17 -0.64 25.97 19.03
N SER A 18 0.01 25.82 20.18
CA SER A 18 0.52 24.52 20.60
C SER A 18 -0.60 23.54 20.92
N LEU A 19 -1.66 24.01 21.57
CA LEU A 19 -2.82 23.20 21.87
C LEU A 19 -3.53 22.78 20.60
N GLU A 20 -3.68 23.69 19.65
CA GLU A 20 -4.27 23.37 18.36
C GLU A 20 -3.42 22.37 17.60
N LEU A 21 -2.12 22.55 17.63
CA LEU A 21 -1.20 21.63 16.98
C LEU A 21 -1.28 20.26 17.64
N LEU A 22 -1.30 20.21 18.96
CA LEU A 22 -1.44 18.94 19.67
C LEU A 22 -2.78 18.29 19.38
N GLY A 23 -3.83 19.08 19.26
CA GLY A 23 -5.16 18.57 18.91
C GLY A 23 -5.23 18.08 17.48
N LEU A 24 -4.47 18.69 16.57
CA LEU A 24 -4.43 18.30 15.17
C LEU A 24 -3.46 17.15 14.92
N LEU A 25 -2.52 16.92 15.82
CA LEU A 25 -1.50 15.92 15.63
C LEU A 25 -2.07 14.52 15.38
N PRO A 26 -3.04 14.02 16.15
CA PRO A 26 -3.64 12.73 15.85
C PRO A 26 -4.28 12.69 14.47
N LEU A 27 -4.92 13.79 14.07
CA LEU A 27 -5.53 13.88 12.75
C LEU A 27 -4.46 13.82 11.66
N LEU A 28 -3.39 14.59 11.82
CA LEU A 28 -2.30 14.60 10.86
C LEU A 28 -1.63 13.22 10.74
N VAL A 29 -1.43 12.57 11.86
CA VAL A 29 -0.86 11.22 11.87
C VAL A 29 -1.80 10.26 11.17
N THR A 30 -3.10 10.35 11.44
CA THR A 30 -4.09 9.49 10.80
C THR A 30 -4.10 9.68 9.29
N VAL A 31 -4.08 10.93 8.84
CA VAL A 31 -4.04 11.23 7.40
C VAL A 31 -2.76 10.72 6.77
N ALA A 32 -1.63 10.91 7.44
CA ALA A 32 -0.35 10.45 6.94
C ALA A 32 -0.31 8.92 6.83
N LEU A 33 -0.84 8.22 7.83
CA LEU A 33 -0.92 6.77 7.80
C LEU A 33 -1.85 6.29 6.68
N ALA A 34 -2.99 6.95 6.52
CA ALA A 34 -3.92 6.62 5.45
C ALA A 34 -3.28 6.82 4.08
N ALA A 35 -2.58 7.93 3.88
CA ALA A 35 -1.90 8.20 2.63
C ALA A 35 -0.81 7.17 2.36
N ALA A 36 -0.01 6.86 3.37
CA ALA A 36 1.04 5.85 3.24
C ALA A 36 0.45 4.48 2.93
N GLN A 37 -0.69 4.14 3.54
CA GLN A 37 -1.35 2.87 3.30
C GLN A 37 -1.89 2.81 1.87
N LEU A 38 -2.46 3.90 1.37
CA LEU A 38 -2.92 3.97 -0.01
C LEU A 38 -1.77 3.80 -1.00
N LEU A 39 -0.62 4.40 -0.70
CA LEU A 39 0.57 4.22 -1.52
C LEU A 39 1.04 2.77 -1.50
N ALA A 40 1.00 2.14 -0.34
CA ALA A 40 1.38 0.74 -0.21
C ALA A 40 0.44 -0.16 -1.01
N VAL A 41 -0.87 0.11 -0.96
CA VAL A 41 -1.86 -0.63 -1.74
C VAL A 41 -1.61 -0.44 -3.24
N GLY A 42 -1.40 0.81 -3.67
CA GLY A 42 -1.12 1.11 -5.07
C GLY A 42 0.14 0.42 -5.57
N TYR A 43 1.19 0.47 -4.79
CA TYR A 43 2.45 -0.19 -5.13
C TYR A 43 2.27 -1.70 -5.22
N SER A 44 1.59 -2.30 -4.24
CA SER A 44 1.30 -3.73 -4.24
C SER A 44 0.45 -4.13 -5.43
N SER A 45 -0.48 -3.26 -5.84
CA SER A 45 -1.31 -3.50 -7.02
C SER A 45 -0.46 -3.57 -8.28
N VAL A 46 0.50 -2.66 -8.43
CA VAL A 46 1.40 -2.67 -9.57
C VAL A 46 2.25 -3.93 -9.56
N LEU A 47 2.79 -4.30 -8.41
CA LEU A 47 3.60 -5.51 -8.30
C LEU A 47 2.79 -6.76 -8.64
N ALA A 48 1.56 -6.84 -8.11
CA ALA A 48 0.70 -7.98 -8.39
C ALA A 48 0.32 -8.05 -9.86
N GLY A 49 0.06 -6.89 -10.48
CA GLY A 49 -0.24 -6.82 -11.91
C GLY A 49 0.91 -7.29 -12.77
N ASN A 50 2.12 -6.84 -12.44
CA ASN A 50 3.33 -7.25 -13.17
C ASN A 50 3.58 -8.75 -13.03
N ALA A 51 3.37 -9.27 -11.82
CA ALA A 51 3.55 -10.69 -11.58
C ALA A 51 2.52 -11.53 -12.32
N ALA A 52 1.26 -11.09 -12.32
CA ALA A 52 0.19 -11.77 -13.03
C ALA A 52 0.44 -11.78 -14.53
N GLU A 53 0.89 -10.67 -15.07
CA GLU A 53 1.24 -10.56 -16.49
C GLU A 53 2.40 -11.49 -16.85
N SER A 54 3.43 -11.51 -16.02
CA SER A 54 4.57 -12.38 -16.21
C SER A 54 4.14 -13.85 -16.19
N GLY A 55 3.27 -14.21 -15.27
CA GLY A 55 2.72 -15.55 -15.20
C GLY A 55 1.87 -15.90 -16.40
N ALA A 56 1.05 -14.96 -16.88
CA ALA A 56 0.22 -15.17 -18.05
C ALA A 56 1.06 -15.37 -19.31
N LEU A 57 2.12 -14.60 -19.47
CA LEU A 57 3.05 -14.76 -20.58
C LEU A 57 3.73 -16.12 -20.53
N ALA A 58 4.12 -16.57 -19.35
CA ALA A 58 4.73 -17.88 -19.19
C ALA A 58 3.72 -18.98 -19.53
N LEU A 59 2.49 -18.83 -19.09
CA LEU A 59 1.43 -19.79 -19.40
C LEU A 59 1.20 -19.89 -20.91
N ALA A 60 1.15 -18.76 -21.59
CA ALA A 60 0.99 -18.71 -23.04
C ALA A 60 2.15 -19.35 -23.76
N GLY A 61 3.36 -19.26 -23.23
CA GLY A 61 4.56 -19.81 -23.81
C GLY A 61 4.86 -21.26 -23.39
N GLY A 62 3.97 -21.88 -22.61
CA GLY A 62 4.17 -23.24 -22.15
C GLY A 62 5.09 -23.38 -20.96
N GLY A 63 5.48 -22.26 -20.31
CA GLY A 63 6.32 -22.28 -19.14
C GLY A 63 5.53 -22.44 -17.85
N ASP A 64 6.23 -22.27 -16.72
CA ASP A 64 5.60 -22.36 -15.41
C ASP A 64 5.09 -20.98 -14.99
N PRO A 65 3.76 -20.76 -15.00
CA PRO A 65 3.22 -19.45 -14.66
C PRO A 65 3.45 -19.05 -13.19
N ARG A 66 3.45 -20.03 -12.29
CA ARG A 66 3.66 -19.73 -10.86
C ARG A 66 5.08 -19.27 -10.59
N ALA A 67 6.05 -19.97 -11.17
CA ALA A 67 7.45 -19.59 -11.00
C ALA A 67 7.71 -18.21 -11.60
N SER A 68 7.20 -17.95 -12.80
CA SER A 68 7.37 -16.66 -13.46
C SER A 68 6.73 -15.53 -12.68
N ALA A 69 5.53 -15.76 -12.17
CA ALA A 69 4.85 -14.75 -11.36
C ALA A 69 5.65 -14.45 -10.09
N ARG A 70 6.15 -15.48 -9.42
CA ARG A 70 6.94 -15.28 -8.20
C ARG A 70 8.26 -14.58 -8.47
N HIS A 71 8.91 -14.91 -9.57
CA HIS A 71 10.17 -14.26 -9.94
C HIS A 71 9.98 -12.78 -10.28
N ALA A 72 8.81 -12.38 -10.73
CA ALA A 72 8.52 -10.99 -11.03
C ALA A 72 8.33 -10.16 -9.76
N LEU A 73 8.13 -10.81 -8.62
CA LEU A 73 7.95 -10.10 -7.35
C LEU A 73 9.28 -9.91 -6.63
N PRO A 74 9.48 -8.76 -5.95
CA PRO A 74 10.64 -8.59 -5.08
C PRO A 74 10.65 -9.67 -3.98
N GLY A 75 11.83 -10.05 -3.53
CA GLY A 75 11.97 -11.11 -2.54
C GLY A 75 11.13 -10.90 -1.28
N TRP A 76 11.05 -9.66 -0.79
CA TRP A 76 10.31 -9.36 0.42
C TRP A 76 8.80 -9.58 0.28
N SER A 77 8.28 -9.50 -0.93
CA SER A 77 6.84 -9.62 -1.18
C SER A 77 6.41 -11.05 -1.49
N ARG A 78 7.35 -11.93 -1.78
CA ARG A 78 7.00 -13.30 -2.17
C ARG A 78 6.24 -14.05 -1.08
N ALA A 79 6.60 -13.85 0.16
CA ALA A 79 5.94 -14.49 1.28
C ALA A 79 4.50 -13.99 1.48
N ARG A 80 4.19 -12.82 0.94
CA ARG A 80 2.85 -12.20 1.05
C ARG A 80 2.02 -12.42 -0.21
N ALA A 81 2.58 -13.12 -1.19
CA ALA A 81 1.91 -13.31 -2.47
C ALA A 81 1.29 -14.68 -2.55
N ARG A 82 0.13 -14.74 -3.15
CA ARG A 82 -0.55 -15.98 -3.46
C ARG A 82 -0.81 -16.01 -4.96
N VAL A 83 -0.32 -17.04 -5.61
CA VAL A 83 -0.48 -17.17 -7.06
C VAL A 83 -1.41 -18.35 -7.32
N SER A 84 -2.44 -18.13 -8.12
CA SER A 84 -3.34 -19.18 -8.54
C SER A 84 -3.48 -19.16 -10.05
N VAL A 85 -3.59 -20.35 -10.64
CA VAL A 85 -3.71 -20.51 -12.09
C VAL A 85 -4.89 -21.42 -12.35
N SER A 86 -5.81 -20.96 -13.18
CA SER A 86 -6.93 -21.79 -13.61
C SER A 86 -7.51 -21.25 -14.91
N GLY A 87 -7.85 -22.15 -15.81
CA GLY A 87 -8.58 -21.80 -17.04
C GLY A 87 -7.92 -20.72 -17.89
N GLY A 88 -6.62 -20.69 -17.98
CA GLY A 88 -5.92 -19.67 -18.75
C GLY A 88 -5.80 -18.33 -18.04
N GLU A 89 -6.19 -18.27 -16.78
CA GLU A 89 -6.06 -17.08 -15.96
C GLU A 89 -5.00 -17.27 -14.88
N VAL A 90 -4.13 -16.30 -14.74
CA VAL A 90 -3.15 -16.25 -13.66
C VAL A 90 -3.56 -15.12 -12.72
N ARG A 91 -3.82 -15.46 -11.48
CA ARG A 91 -4.22 -14.50 -10.47
C ARG A 91 -3.15 -14.40 -9.41
N VAL A 92 -2.73 -13.19 -9.14
CA VAL A 92 -1.77 -12.92 -8.09
C VAL A 92 -2.43 -12.02 -7.05
N GLU A 93 -2.46 -12.50 -5.82
CA GLU A 93 -2.95 -11.72 -4.69
C GLU A 93 -1.75 -11.38 -3.84
N LEU A 94 -1.54 -10.10 -3.63
CA LEU A 94 -0.42 -9.61 -2.86
C LEU A 94 -0.93 -8.78 -1.70
N ARG A 95 -0.61 -9.21 -0.50
CA ARG A 95 -0.98 -8.47 0.70
C ARG A 95 -0.01 -7.30 0.87
N PRO A 96 -0.50 -6.06 0.89
CA PRO A 96 0.38 -4.91 1.06
C PRO A 96 0.97 -4.86 2.47
N PRO A 97 2.16 -4.26 2.63
CA PRO A 97 2.66 -4.00 3.96
C PRO A 97 1.69 -3.07 4.67
N ALA A 98 1.33 -3.42 5.90
CA ALA A 98 0.34 -2.66 6.65
C ALA A 98 1.00 -1.87 7.75
N LEU A 99 0.61 -0.61 7.87
CA LEU A 99 1.06 0.23 8.96
C LEU A 99 0.23 -0.07 10.21
N VAL A 100 -1.01 -0.50 10.02
CA VAL A 100 -1.88 -0.94 11.08
C VAL A 100 -2.26 -2.38 10.81
N ARG A 101 -1.81 -3.27 11.66
CA ARG A 101 -1.96 -4.70 11.44
C ARG A 101 -3.44 -5.12 11.32
N ALA A 102 -4.32 -4.44 12.04
CA ALA A 102 -5.74 -4.75 11.99
C ALA A 102 -6.34 -4.52 10.60
N LEU A 103 -5.74 -3.64 9.80
CA LEU A 103 -6.20 -3.36 8.45
C LEU A 103 -5.57 -4.30 7.41
N ALA A 104 -4.50 -4.98 7.78
CA ALA A 104 -3.75 -5.83 6.84
C ALA A 104 -4.64 -6.88 6.20
N ASP A 105 -5.51 -7.50 6.99
CA ASP A 105 -6.36 -8.57 6.50
C ASP A 105 -7.44 -8.09 5.54
N ARG A 106 -7.73 -6.79 5.55
CA ARG A 106 -8.75 -6.20 4.69
C ARG A 106 -8.18 -5.52 3.46
N LEU A 107 -6.86 -5.32 3.46
CA LEU A 107 -6.18 -4.61 2.38
C LEU A 107 -5.41 -5.57 1.50
N GLU A 108 -6.10 -6.58 1.03
CA GLU A 108 -5.54 -7.50 0.06
C GLU A 108 -5.70 -6.89 -1.33
N VAL A 109 -4.61 -6.88 -2.08
CA VAL A 109 -4.63 -6.40 -3.45
C VAL A 109 -4.57 -7.61 -4.37
N SER A 110 -5.57 -7.72 -5.22
CA SER A 110 -5.64 -8.79 -6.21
C SER A 110 -5.44 -8.22 -7.60
N ALA A 111 -4.69 -8.92 -8.40
CA ALA A 111 -4.57 -8.62 -9.81
C ALA A 111 -4.61 -9.94 -10.57
N SER A 112 -5.21 -9.90 -11.74
CA SER A 112 -5.27 -11.07 -12.60
C SER A 112 -4.97 -10.68 -14.04
N ALA A 113 -4.29 -11.57 -14.74
CA ALA A 113 -4.10 -11.47 -16.16
C ALA A 113 -4.63 -12.76 -16.78
N ARG A 114 -5.32 -12.62 -17.89
CA ARG A 114 -5.91 -13.76 -18.55
C ARG A 114 -5.27 -13.94 -19.92
N VAL A 115 -4.88 -15.17 -20.17
CA VAL A 115 -4.41 -15.54 -21.50
C VAL A 115 -5.62 -15.84 -22.35
N GLU A 116 -5.76 -15.10 -23.44
CA GLU A 116 -6.86 -15.34 -24.36
C GLU A 116 -6.55 -16.54 -25.22
N ALA A 117 -7.55 -17.38 -25.40
CA ALA A 117 -7.41 -18.51 -26.28
C ALA A 117 -7.33 -18.03 -27.73
N PRO A 118 -6.47 -18.62 -28.53
CA PRO A 118 -6.33 -18.24 -29.91
C PRO A 118 -7.60 -18.54 -30.72
#